data_80e04c77d84c1dd3ebac7801a48a2426
#
_entry.id   80e04c77d84c1dd3ebac7801a48a2426
#
_cell.length_a   1.000
_cell.length_b   1.000
_cell.length_c   1.000
_cell.angle_alpha   90.00
_cell.angle_beta   90.00
_cell.angle_gamma   90.00
#
_symmetry.space_group_name_H-M   'P 1'
#
loop_
_entity.id
_entity.type
_entity.pdbx_description
1 polymer ?
#
loop_
_entity_poly.entity_id
_entity_poly.type
_entity_poly.pdbx_seq_one_letter_code
_entity_poly.pdbx_strand_id
1 'polypeptide(L)'
;MTTRRRQAALRRLHGAILDLMVLMNLPSRDDDLLAEAGVSLDRALFPLLVVVERSGPIGVGELAERVGRDYTTISRQVAKLASLGLVERRPSPADARVKEAILTAEGRRVTDALDAARERLAGPVLARWSDHDLMELERLLRRWVEDMAAAKAADGD
;
A
#
# COMPACT_ATOMS: atom_id res chain seq x y z
N MET A 1 -28.09 -13.07 14.84
CA MET A 1 -27.81 -13.61 13.49
C MET A 1 -27.48 -15.08 13.63
N THR A 2 -28.16 -16.01 12.92
CA THR A 2 -27.93 -17.45 13.05
C THR A 2 -26.53 -17.81 12.50
N THR A 3 -25.86 -18.79 13.10
CA THR A 3 -24.52 -19.26 12.74
C THR A 3 -24.37 -19.54 11.23
N ARG A 4 -25.38 -20.15 10.60
CA ARG A 4 -25.41 -20.42 9.14
C ARG A 4 -25.40 -19.13 8.29
N ARG A 5 -26.14 -18.09 8.67
CA ARG A 5 -26.15 -16.80 7.96
C ARG A 5 -24.79 -16.10 8.04
N ARG A 6 -24.14 -16.15 9.20
CA ARG A 6 -22.80 -15.59 9.40
C ARG A 6 -21.75 -16.31 8.55
N GLN A 7 -21.77 -17.65 8.53
CA GLN A 7 -20.87 -18.45 7.70
C GLN A 7 -21.05 -18.16 6.21
N ALA A 8 -22.30 -18.06 5.73
CA ALA A 8 -22.57 -17.71 4.34
C ALA A 8 -22.10 -16.28 3.98
N ALA A 9 -22.25 -15.33 4.90
CA ALA A 9 -21.72 -13.97 4.70
C ALA A 9 -20.19 -13.95 4.64
N LEU A 10 -19.51 -14.69 5.53
CA LEU A 10 -18.05 -14.82 5.51
C LEU A 10 -17.52 -15.41 4.20
N ARG A 11 -18.17 -16.44 3.67
CA ARG A 11 -17.78 -17.03 2.37
C ARG A 11 -17.91 -16.03 1.23
N ARG A 12 -19.02 -15.26 1.16
CA ARG A 12 -19.20 -14.23 0.13
C ARG A 12 -18.19 -13.11 0.26
N LEU A 13 -17.94 -12.68 1.48
CA LEU A 13 -16.92 -11.66 1.75
C LEU A 13 -15.52 -12.12 1.33
N HIS A 14 -15.16 -13.35 1.68
CA HIS A 14 -13.88 -13.94 1.25
C HIS A 14 -13.78 -14.01 -0.28
N GLY A 15 -14.85 -14.44 -0.97
CA GLY A 15 -14.90 -14.41 -2.43
C GLY A 15 -14.68 -13.01 -3.01
N ALA A 16 -15.39 -12.01 -2.48
CA ALA A 16 -15.24 -10.62 -2.93
C ALA A 16 -13.81 -10.07 -2.71
N ILE A 17 -13.15 -10.46 -1.61
CA ILE A 17 -11.75 -10.10 -1.36
C ILE A 17 -10.82 -10.76 -2.38
N LEU A 18 -11.02 -12.05 -2.68
CA LEU A 18 -10.22 -12.73 -3.70
C LEU A 18 -10.40 -12.07 -5.07
N ASP A 19 -11.62 -11.75 -5.46
CA ASP A 19 -11.91 -11.05 -6.72
C ASP A 19 -11.23 -9.67 -6.75
N LEU A 20 -11.30 -8.93 -5.65
CA LEU A 20 -10.62 -7.64 -5.51
C LEU A 20 -9.10 -7.80 -5.63
N MET A 21 -8.50 -8.80 -4.97
CA MET A 21 -7.06 -9.07 -5.06
C MET A 21 -6.64 -9.39 -6.49
N VAL A 22 -7.40 -10.20 -7.22
CA VAL A 22 -7.13 -10.50 -8.64
C VAL A 22 -7.14 -9.21 -9.45
N LEU A 23 -8.18 -8.38 -9.31
CA LEU A 23 -8.30 -7.10 -10.02
C LEU A 23 -7.18 -6.12 -9.67
N MET A 24 -6.83 -6.03 -8.39
CA MET A 24 -5.78 -5.11 -7.92
C MET A 24 -4.37 -5.53 -8.33
N ASN A 25 -4.14 -6.82 -8.57
CA ASN A 25 -2.83 -7.35 -8.99
C ASN A 25 -2.68 -7.45 -10.52
N LEU A 26 -3.63 -6.94 -11.32
CA LEU A 26 -3.46 -6.88 -12.76
C LEU A 26 -2.33 -5.91 -13.12
N PRO A 27 -1.30 -6.37 -13.88
CA PRO A 27 -0.18 -5.50 -14.27
C PRO A 27 -0.62 -4.23 -15.02
N SER A 28 -1.68 -4.33 -15.84
CA SER A 28 -2.23 -3.20 -16.59
C SER A 28 -2.71 -2.06 -15.69
N ARG A 29 -3.18 -2.36 -14.47
CA ARG A 29 -3.62 -1.31 -13.54
C ARG A 29 -2.48 -0.43 -13.04
N ASP A 30 -1.34 -1.04 -12.82
CA ASP A 30 -0.14 -0.31 -12.41
C ASP A 30 0.38 0.55 -13.55
N ASP A 31 0.39 0.00 -14.78
CA ASP A 31 0.79 0.72 -15.98
C ASP A 31 -0.18 1.89 -16.28
N ASP A 32 -1.50 1.66 -16.15
CA ASP A 32 -2.52 2.70 -16.31
C ASP A 32 -2.38 3.80 -15.26
N LEU A 33 -2.10 3.44 -14.00
CA LEU A 33 -1.89 4.40 -12.92
C LEU A 33 -0.65 5.27 -13.15
N LEU A 34 0.47 4.64 -13.51
CA LEU A 34 1.71 5.37 -13.79
C LEU A 34 1.56 6.29 -15.01
N ALA A 35 0.89 5.82 -16.07
CA ALA A 35 0.60 6.61 -17.26
C ALA A 35 -0.32 7.80 -16.94
N GLU A 36 -1.41 7.58 -16.19
CA GLU A 36 -2.35 8.62 -15.76
C GLU A 36 -1.68 9.66 -14.85
N ALA A 37 -0.74 9.23 -14.00
CA ALA A 37 0.04 10.11 -13.15
C ALA A 37 1.13 10.88 -13.91
N GLY A 38 1.46 10.50 -15.15
CA GLY A 38 2.60 11.04 -15.88
C GLY A 38 3.95 10.70 -15.24
N VAL A 39 4.02 9.57 -14.51
CA VAL A 39 5.18 9.13 -13.74
C VAL A 39 5.91 8.02 -14.48
N SER A 40 7.19 8.23 -14.77
CA SER A 40 8.07 7.20 -15.32
C SER A 40 8.82 6.49 -14.19
N LEU A 41 8.20 5.48 -13.61
CA LEU A 41 8.76 4.67 -12.52
C LEU A 41 8.48 3.19 -12.77
N ASP A 42 9.45 2.33 -12.41
CA ASP A 42 9.25 0.87 -12.48
C ASP A 42 8.11 0.45 -11.54
N ARG A 43 7.19 -0.40 -12.06
CA ARG A 43 6.07 -0.96 -11.30
C ARG A 43 6.51 -1.67 -10.01
N ALA A 44 7.73 -2.21 -9.95
CA ALA A 44 8.25 -2.83 -8.75
C ALA A 44 8.66 -1.82 -7.66
N LEU A 45 8.82 -0.55 -8.01
CA LEU A 45 9.31 0.51 -7.12
C LEU A 45 8.20 1.40 -6.57
N PHE A 46 7.15 1.70 -7.36
CA PHE A 46 6.15 2.65 -6.88
C PHE A 46 5.35 2.17 -5.66
N PRO A 47 4.98 0.86 -5.51
CA PRO A 47 4.32 0.40 -4.29
C PRO A 47 5.19 0.62 -3.05
N LEU A 48 6.51 0.41 -3.19
CA LEU A 48 7.46 0.63 -2.11
C LEU A 48 7.57 2.11 -1.74
N LEU A 49 7.57 3.01 -2.74
CA LEU A 49 7.55 4.45 -2.52
C LEU A 49 6.32 4.88 -1.73
N VAL A 50 5.14 4.34 -2.07
CA VAL A 50 3.88 4.60 -1.34
C VAL A 50 3.92 4.09 0.10
N VAL A 51 4.56 2.93 0.34
CA VAL A 51 4.72 2.43 1.72
C VAL A 51 5.66 3.33 2.52
N VAL A 52 6.76 3.81 1.93
CA VAL A 52 7.67 4.79 2.58
C VAL A 52 6.93 6.10 2.87
N GLU A 53 6.08 6.56 1.97
CA GLU A 53 5.26 7.76 2.22
C GLU A 53 4.36 7.61 3.45
N ARG A 54 3.65 6.48 3.55
CA ARG A 54 2.67 6.23 4.61
C ARG A 54 3.27 5.90 5.96
N SER A 55 4.50 5.40 5.98
CA SER A 55 5.11 4.80 7.17
C SER A 55 6.46 5.41 7.54
N GLY A 56 7.01 6.26 6.68
CA GLY A 56 8.34 6.82 6.91
C GLY A 56 8.39 7.88 8.01
N PRO A 57 9.54 8.01 8.64
CA PRO A 57 10.78 7.25 8.45
C PRO A 57 10.64 5.78 8.80
N ILE A 58 11.13 4.86 7.94
CA ILE A 58 10.98 3.43 8.16
C ILE A 58 12.30 2.69 7.91
N GLY A 59 12.68 1.80 8.82
CA GLY A 59 13.85 0.93 8.66
C GLY A 59 13.69 -0.02 7.47
N VAL A 60 14.78 -0.26 6.71
CA VAL A 60 14.72 -1.15 5.52
C VAL A 60 14.30 -2.57 5.89
N GLY A 61 14.67 -3.06 7.09
CA GLY A 61 14.23 -4.36 7.60
C GLY A 61 12.73 -4.39 7.86
N GLU A 62 12.20 -3.42 8.60
CA GLU A 62 10.77 -3.28 8.86
C GLU A 62 9.97 -3.13 7.56
N LEU A 63 10.50 -2.36 6.59
CA LEU A 63 9.89 -2.21 5.29
C LEU A 63 9.79 -3.55 4.55
N ALA A 64 10.84 -4.39 4.62
CA ALA A 64 10.86 -5.72 4.02
C ALA A 64 9.81 -6.65 4.64
N GLU A 65 9.70 -6.66 5.96
CA GLU A 65 8.67 -7.41 6.70
C GLU A 65 7.25 -6.93 6.33
N ARG A 66 7.04 -5.62 6.26
CA ARG A 66 5.74 -5.01 5.97
C ARG A 66 5.23 -5.34 4.57
N VAL A 67 6.13 -5.41 3.58
CA VAL A 67 5.78 -5.79 2.20
C VAL A 67 5.90 -7.30 1.93
N GLY A 68 6.31 -8.09 2.93
CA GLY A 68 6.43 -9.55 2.82
C GLY A 68 7.50 -10.00 1.82
N ARG A 69 8.63 -9.27 1.76
CA ARG A 69 9.75 -9.57 0.85
C ARG A 69 11.07 -9.65 1.60
N ASP A 70 12.06 -10.30 0.98
CA ASP A 70 13.39 -10.41 1.58
C ASP A 70 14.11 -9.05 1.66
N TYR A 71 14.94 -8.91 2.70
CA TYR A 71 15.71 -7.70 2.98
C TYR A 71 16.59 -7.27 1.80
N THR A 72 17.24 -8.22 1.11
CA THR A 72 18.18 -7.92 0.03
C THR A 72 17.48 -7.27 -1.16
N THR A 73 16.32 -7.80 -1.53
CA THR A 73 15.47 -7.25 -2.59
C THR A 73 15.02 -5.84 -2.23
N ILE A 74 14.47 -5.64 -1.03
CA ILE A 74 14.00 -4.32 -0.60
C ILE A 74 15.15 -3.32 -0.46
N SER A 75 16.29 -3.73 0.07
CA SER A 75 17.47 -2.86 0.17
C SER A 75 17.94 -2.36 -1.20
N ARG A 76 17.92 -3.22 -2.24
CA ARG A 76 18.23 -2.82 -3.62
C ARG A 76 17.20 -1.87 -4.21
N GLN A 77 15.92 -2.12 -3.97
CA GLN A 77 14.84 -1.26 -4.45
C GLN A 77 14.88 0.11 -3.77
N VAL A 78 15.11 0.18 -2.45
CA VAL A 78 15.30 1.45 -1.73
C VAL A 78 16.54 2.18 -2.24
N ALA A 79 17.65 1.49 -2.52
CA ALA A 79 18.83 2.10 -3.12
C ALA A 79 18.52 2.67 -4.53
N LYS A 80 17.69 1.97 -5.31
CA LYS A 80 17.25 2.46 -6.62
C LYS A 80 16.36 3.70 -6.48
N LEU A 81 15.39 3.72 -5.56
CA LEU A 81 14.58 4.90 -5.26
C LEU A 81 15.44 6.09 -4.81
N ALA A 82 16.48 5.83 -4.00
CA ALA A 82 17.43 6.86 -3.57
C ALA A 82 18.25 7.41 -4.77
N SER A 83 18.68 6.55 -5.68
CA SER A 83 19.38 6.99 -6.90
C SER A 83 18.52 7.82 -7.84
N LEU A 84 17.19 7.67 -7.76
CA LEU A 84 16.22 8.47 -8.47
C LEU A 84 15.82 9.76 -7.71
N GLY A 85 16.39 9.99 -6.53
CA GLY A 85 16.10 11.15 -5.70
C GLY A 85 14.72 11.12 -5.02
N LEU A 86 14.03 9.98 -5.01
CA LEU A 86 12.66 9.85 -4.49
C LEU A 86 12.64 9.56 -2.99
N VAL A 87 13.66 8.90 -2.48
CA VAL A 87 13.86 8.67 -1.04
C VAL A 87 15.28 9.06 -0.62
N GLU A 88 15.43 9.41 0.64
CA GLU A 88 16.71 9.59 1.31
C GLU A 88 16.95 8.41 2.25
N ARG A 89 18.20 7.98 2.38
CA ARG A 89 18.62 6.96 3.34
C ARG A 89 19.46 7.60 4.42
N ARG A 90 19.02 7.53 5.66
CA ARG A 90 19.78 8.05 6.80
C ARG A 90 19.90 7.01 7.92
N PRO A 91 20.89 7.14 8.82
CA PRO A 91 20.90 6.36 10.05
C PRO A 91 19.68 6.70 10.89
N SER A 92 19.08 5.68 11.53
CA SER A 92 17.99 5.92 12.49
C SER A 92 18.52 6.71 13.70
N PRO A 93 17.77 7.70 14.19
CA PRO A 93 18.11 8.38 15.44
C PRO A 93 18.12 7.45 16.67
N ALA A 94 17.37 6.36 16.62
CA ALA A 94 17.27 5.37 17.70
C ALA A 94 18.42 4.36 17.67
N ASP A 95 18.87 3.94 16.48
CA ASP A 95 20.01 3.03 16.30
C ASP A 95 20.71 3.33 14.95
N ALA A 96 21.88 3.92 15.01
CA ALA A 96 22.67 4.30 13.82
C ALA A 96 23.03 3.13 12.89
N ARG A 97 22.93 1.87 13.36
CA ARG A 97 23.10 0.66 12.54
C ARG A 97 21.92 0.41 11.60
N VAL A 98 20.74 0.92 11.97
CA VAL A 98 19.53 0.83 11.14
C VAL A 98 19.54 1.95 10.12
N LYS A 99 19.35 1.61 8.84
CA LYS A 99 19.15 2.59 7.76
C LYS A 99 17.66 2.78 7.53
N GLU A 100 17.19 4.00 7.73
CA GLU A 100 15.81 4.40 7.43
C GLU A 100 15.67 4.96 6.03
N ALA A 101 14.54 4.68 5.40
CA ALA A 101 14.09 5.32 4.18
C ALA A 101 13.11 6.44 4.52
N ILE A 102 13.29 7.59 3.90
CA ILE A 102 12.48 8.80 4.10
C ILE A 102 12.12 9.36 2.74
N LEU A 103 10.88 9.77 2.58
CA LEU A 103 10.41 10.40 1.35
C LEU A 103 11.07 11.78 1.19
N THR A 104 11.60 12.06 0.00
CA THR A 104 12.09 13.40 -0.36
C THR A 104 10.95 14.30 -0.84
N ALA A 105 11.23 15.58 -1.07
CA ALA A 105 10.26 16.48 -1.71
C ALA A 105 9.89 16.02 -3.13
N GLU A 106 10.85 15.45 -3.88
CA GLU A 106 10.57 14.84 -5.19
C GLU A 106 9.72 13.60 -5.07
N GLY A 107 10.04 12.70 -4.13
CA GLY A 107 9.22 11.54 -3.81
C GLY A 107 7.79 11.94 -3.46
N ARG A 108 7.60 13.01 -2.68
CA ARG A 108 6.27 13.55 -2.34
C ARG A 108 5.51 13.99 -3.59
N ARG A 109 6.14 14.72 -4.49
CA ARG A 109 5.49 15.11 -5.76
C ARG A 109 5.03 13.90 -6.57
N VAL A 110 5.83 12.84 -6.60
CA VAL A 110 5.45 11.59 -7.29
C VAL A 110 4.26 10.92 -6.61
N THR A 111 4.27 10.79 -5.28
CA THR A 111 3.14 10.16 -4.56
C THR A 111 1.86 10.99 -4.66
N ASP A 112 1.94 12.31 -4.60
CA ASP A 112 0.79 13.22 -4.81
C ASP A 112 0.20 13.06 -6.23
N ALA A 113 1.05 12.93 -7.26
CA ALA A 113 0.61 12.67 -8.63
C ALA A 113 -0.07 11.31 -8.78
N LEU A 114 0.45 10.27 -8.11
CA LEU A 114 -0.17 8.95 -8.06
C LEU A 114 -1.54 8.97 -7.36
N ASP A 115 -1.67 9.72 -6.27
CA ASP A 115 -2.95 9.84 -5.56
C ASP A 115 -3.98 10.60 -6.39
N ALA A 116 -3.62 11.70 -7.03
CA ALA A 116 -4.49 12.40 -7.97
C ALA A 116 -4.92 11.50 -9.16
N ALA A 117 -4.02 10.68 -9.68
CA ALA A 117 -4.34 9.71 -10.73
C ALA A 117 -5.31 8.62 -10.23
N ARG A 118 -5.13 8.11 -9.01
CA ARG A 118 -6.07 7.16 -8.39
C ARG A 118 -7.47 7.73 -8.27
N GLU A 119 -7.60 8.99 -7.84
CA GLU A 119 -8.88 9.68 -7.76
C GLU A 119 -9.56 9.76 -9.13
N ARG A 120 -8.82 10.15 -10.18
CA ARG A 120 -9.36 10.21 -11.54
C ARG A 120 -9.80 8.85 -12.07
N LEU A 121 -8.99 7.80 -11.85
CA LEU A 121 -9.31 6.43 -12.28
C LEU A 121 -10.44 5.81 -11.45
N ALA A 122 -10.59 6.19 -10.18
CA ALA A 122 -11.67 5.72 -9.32
C ALA A 122 -13.02 6.39 -9.66
N GLY A 123 -13.02 7.62 -10.15
CA GLY A 123 -14.23 8.38 -10.43
C GLY A 123 -15.28 7.62 -11.25
N PRO A 124 -14.97 7.07 -12.43
CA PRO A 124 -15.91 6.28 -13.23
C PRO A 124 -16.42 5.01 -12.51
N VAL A 125 -15.56 4.36 -11.72
CA VAL A 125 -15.90 3.14 -10.97
C VAL A 125 -16.90 3.46 -9.86
N LEU A 126 -16.69 4.59 -9.18
CA LEU A 126 -17.48 5.02 -8.02
C LEU A 126 -18.64 5.96 -8.38
N ALA A 127 -18.85 6.27 -9.67
CA ALA A 127 -19.88 7.22 -10.12
C ALA A 127 -21.31 6.89 -9.68
N ARG A 128 -21.58 5.62 -9.35
CA ARG A 128 -22.90 5.15 -8.87
C ARG A 128 -22.97 4.95 -7.35
N TRP A 129 -21.88 5.23 -6.65
CA TRP A 129 -21.82 5.08 -5.20
C TRP A 129 -22.25 6.38 -4.54
N SER A 130 -23.02 6.27 -3.47
CA SER A 130 -23.27 7.42 -2.61
C SER A 130 -22.06 7.70 -1.71
N ASP A 131 -21.93 8.93 -1.24
CA ASP A 131 -20.90 9.28 -0.24
C ASP A 131 -21.02 8.41 1.01
N HIS A 132 -22.26 8.04 1.40
CA HIS A 132 -22.49 7.14 2.53
C HIS A 132 -21.89 5.75 2.28
N ASP A 133 -22.13 5.15 1.09
CA ASP A 133 -21.59 3.83 0.76
C ASP A 133 -20.04 3.84 0.75
N LEU A 134 -19.46 4.91 0.20
CA LEU A 134 -18.00 5.07 0.15
C LEU A 134 -17.39 5.20 1.55
N MET A 135 -17.97 6.04 2.40
CA MET A 135 -17.50 6.22 3.79
C MET A 135 -17.70 4.94 4.63
N GLU A 136 -18.80 4.21 4.42
CA GLU A 136 -19.07 2.97 5.14
C GLU A 136 -18.10 1.86 4.71
N LEU A 137 -17.80 1.76 3.41
CA LEU A 137 -16.79 0.82 2.89
C LEU A 137 -15.41 1.14 3.47
N GLU A 138 -14.98 2.42 3.46
CA GLU A 138 -13.71 2.85 4.06
C GLU A 138 -13.63 2.45 5.53
N ARG A 139 -14.64 2.79 6.31
CA ARG A 139 -14.72 2.49 7.75
C ARG A 139 -14.62 0.99 8.04
N LEU A 140 -15.36 0.16 7.29
CA LEU A 140 -15.36 -1.29 7.48
C LEU A 140 -14.05 -1.94 7.05
N LEU A 141 -13.45 -1.49 5.94
CA LEU A 141 -12.15 -1.99 5.48
C LEU A 141 -11.04 -1.63 6.46
N ARG A 142 -11.02 -0.38 6.97
CA ARG A 142 -10.04 0.05 7.96
C ARG A 142 -10.11 -0.80 9.23
N ARG A 143 -11.32 -0.98 9.78
CA ARG A 143 -11.54 -1.84 10.94
C ARG A 143 -11.07 -3.27 10.69
N TRP A 144 -11.35 -3.83 9.51
CA TRP A 144 -10.89 -5.18 9.20
C TRP A 144 -9.37 -5.28 9.17
N VAL A 145 -8.69 -4.34 8.53
CA VAL A 145 -7.22 -4.30 8.47
C VAL A 145 -6.62 -4.23 9.88
N GLU A 146 -7.20 -3.40 10.75
CA GLU A 146 -6.78 -3.27 12.15
C GLU A 146 -6.98 -4.56 12.94
N ASP A 147 -8.16 -5.20 12.81
CA ASP A 147 -8.47 -6.47 13.47
C ASP A 147 -7.52 -7.61 13.00
N MET A 148 -7.20 -7.66 11.70
CA MET A 148 -6.24 -8.63 11.16
C MET A 148 -4.80 -8.39 11.65
N ALA A 149 -4.38 -7.13 11.72
CA ALA A 149 -3.06 -6.77 12.23
C ALA A 149 -2.92 -7.13 13.72
N ALA A 150 -3.95 -6.86 14.52
CA ALA A 150 -3.97 -7.22 15.94
C ALA A 150 -3.94 -8.75 16.15
N ALA A 151 -4.68 -9.52 15.36
CA ALA A 151 -4.67 -10.98 15.41
C ALA A 151 -3.27 -11.55 15.10
N LYS A 152 -2.60 -11.02 14.06
CA LYS A 152 -1.25 -11.44 13.70
C LYS A 152 -0.22 -11.13 14.81
N ALA A 153 -0.35 -10.00 15.48
CA ALA A 153 0.52 -9.64 16.59
C ALA A 153 0.35 -10.59 17.80
N ALA A 154 -0.89 -11.04 18.06
CA ALA A 154 -1.19 -11.96 19.15
C ALA A 154 -0.70 -13.40 18.89
N ASP A 155 -0.55 -13.80 17.63
CA ASP A 155 -0.04 -15.15 17.25
C ASP A 155 1.50 -15.19 17.18
N GLY A 156 2.19 -14.06 17.29
CA GLY A 156 3.64 -13.93 17.19
C GLY A 156 4.41 -13.83 18.53
N ASP A 157 3.69 -13.77 19.65
CA ASP A 157 4.19 -13.86 21.03
C ASP A 157 4.07 -15.31 21.56
#